data_7290f0097872ac980eb0fc8d3e0a1ec5
#
_entry.id   7290f0097872ac980eb0fc8d3e0a1ec5
#
_cell.length_a   1.000
_cell.length_b   1.000
_cell.length_c   1.000
_cell.angle_alpha   90.00
_cell.angle_beta   90.00
_cell.angle_gamma   90.00
#
_symmetry.space_group_name_H-M   'P 1'
#
loop_
_entity.id
_entity.type
_entity.pdbx_description
1 polymer ?
#
loop_
_entity_poly.entity_id
_entity_poly.type
_entity_poly.pdbx_seq_one_letter_code
_entity_poly.pdbx_strand_id
1 'polypeptide(L)'
;MTHAANNPFFGKFKTPFETPPFDKIKIEHYEPAFDEGIKQMEKEVQEIANNPQPATFENTVVALERSGKLLETVSSVFFNVLGAEANDEMMEISQRVSPKLSQTSNNIFLNEKLLARVKSIYDKKEQLNLSTEDAKLLEDLYESFKANGATLNKDDKEKYRKLSMDLSMLTLQFDQNALKDKNRFELLITDENELSGLPESARDAAAMLAKSKDKNGWLFNLSAPSYIPFMRYSDKRDLREKMYREYMSVGNKGDEFDNKDLSLIHI
;
A
#
# COMPACT_ATOMS: atom_id res chain seq x y z
N MET A 1 8.84 -27.05 -7.15
CA MET A 1 10.12 -26.58 -6.51
C MET A 1 11.03 -25.76 -7.45
N THR A 2 10.59 -25.31 -8.60
CA THR A 2 11.41 -24.65 -9.63
C THR A 2 11.25 -23.13 -9.74
N HIS A 3 10.28 -22.51 -9.07
CA HIS A 3 10.03 -21.07 -9.17
C HIS A 3 10.92 -20.21 -8.25
N ALA A 4 11.47 -20.77 -7.15
CA ALA A 4 12.32 -20.02 -6.22
C ALA A 4 13.71 -19.65 -6.80
N ALA A 5 14.25 -20.47 -7.70
CA ALA A 5 15.63 -20.27 -8.19
C ALA A 5 15.82 -19.06 -9.12
N ASN A 6 14.75 -18.50 -9.68
CA ASN A 6 14.80 -17.38 -10.65
C ASN A 6 14.00 -16.14 -10.22
N ASN A 7 13.53 -16.06 -8.97
CA ASN A 7 12.78 -14.91 -8.53
C ASN A 7 13.72 -13.69 -8.32
N PRO A 8 13.50 -12.58 -9.03
CA PRO A 8 14.36 -11.41 -8.97
C PRO A 8 14.50 -10.80 -7.55
N PHE A 9 13.51 -11.01 -6.68
CA PHE A 9 13.54 -10.51 -5.31
C PHE A 9 14.53 -11.22 -4.39
N PHE A 10 15.00 -12.44 -4.73
CA PHE A 10 15.90 -13.21 -3.87
C PHE A 10 17.38 -12.89 -4.05
N GLY A 11 17.70 -11.81 -4.76
CA GLY A 11 19.07 -11.36 -4.95
C GLY A 11 19.18 -9.85 -5.02
N LYS A 12 20.43 -9.35 -4.99
CA LYS A 12 20.66 -7.93 -5.25
C LYS A 12 20.25 -7.58 -6.68
N PHE A 13 19.57 -6.48 -6.84
CA PHE A 13 19.28 -5.92 -8.16
C PHE A 13 20.59 -5.43 -8.81
N LYS A 14 20.86 -5.91 -10.03
CA LYS A 14 22.08 -5.56 -10.81
C LYS A 14 21.81 -4.44 -11.82
N THR A 15 20.76 -3.71 -11.63
CA THR A 15 20.32 -2.56 -12.41
C THR A 15 21.06 -1.29 -11.95
N PRO A 16 21.12 -0.22 -12.75
CA PRO A 16 21.63 1.06 -12.28
C PRO A 16 20.90 1.51 -11.01
N PHE A 17 21.64 1.99 -10.04
CA PHE A 17 21.14 2.44 -8.73
C PHE A 17 20.38 1.36 -7.92
N GLU A 18 20.60 0.09 -8.23
CA GLU A 18 19.91 -1.04 -7.59
C GLU A 18 18.36 -0.94 -7.68
N THR A 19 17.85 -0.31 -8.74
CA THR A 19 16.40 -0.19 -8.98
C THR A 19 15.77 -1.56 -9.26
N PRO A 20 14.49 -1.80 -8.90
CA PRO A 20 13.83 -3.06 -9.23
C PRO A 20 13.82 -3.33 -10.74
N PRO A 21 14.18 -4.54 -11.20
CA PRO A 21 14.18 -4.90 -12.62
C PRO A 21 12.76 -5.21 -13.10
N PHE A 22 11.93 -4.17 -13.31
CA PHE A 22 10.52 -4.30 -13.68
C PHE A 22 10.29 -5.13 -14.95
N ASP A 23 11.25 -5.15 -15.88
CA ASP A 23 11.24 -5.98 -17.08
C ASP A 23 11.33 -7.49 -16.80
N LYS A 24 11.79 -7.88 -15.60
CA LYS A 24 11.99 -9.27 -15.17
C LYS A 24 11.05 -9.71 -14.06
N ILE A 25 10.47 -8.74 -13.35
CA ILE A 25 9.49 -9.04 -12.30
C ILE A 25 8.15 -9.42 -12.98
N LYS A 26 7.63 -10.58 -12.60
CA LYS A 26 6.32 -11.08 -13.03
C LYS A 26 5.40 -11.23 -11.85
N ILE A 27 4.10 -11.30 -12.08
CA ILE A 27 3.08 -11.43 -11.04
C ILE A 27 3.35 -12.67 -10.17
N GLU A 28 3.72 -13.78 -10.78
CA GLU A 28 4.07 -15.06 -10.10
C GLU A 28 5.24 -14.96 -9.10
N HIS A 29 6.04 -13.88 -9.15
CA HIS A 29 7.18 -13.68 -8.26
C HIS A 29 6.78 -13.07 -6.91
N TYR A 30 5.66 -12.34 -6.84
CA TYR A 30 5.31 -11.56 -5.66
C TYR A 30 4.98 -12.43 -4.44
N GLU A 31 4.02 -13.35 -4.56
CA GLU A 31 3.56 -14.13 -3.41
C GLU A 31 4.67 -14.97 -2.76
N PRO A 32 5.51 -15.71 -3.52
CA PRO A 32 6.68 -16.39 -2.94
C PRO A 32 7.68 -15.44 -2.28
N ALA A 33 7.84 -14.21 -2.81
CA ALA A 33 8.74 -13.21 -2.22
C ALA A 33 8.17 -12.64 -0.91
N PHE A 34 6.85 -12.43 -0.83
CA PHE A 34 6.18 -12.07 0.41
C PHE A 34 6.33 -13.16 1.47
N ASP A 35 6.06 -14.43 1.13
CA ASP A 35 6.16 -15.54 2.08
C ASP A 35 7.58 -15.70 2.62
N GLU A 36 8.61 -15.62 1.79
CA GLU A 36 9.99 -15.67 2.24
C GLU A 36 10.39 -14.40 3.01
N GLY A 37 9.93 -13.22 2.58
CA GLY A 37 10.19 -11.95 3.27
C GLY A 37 9.60 -11.93 4.69
N ILE A 38 8.37 -12.40 4.86
CA ILE A 38 7.71 -12.55 6.18
C ILE A 38 8.52 -13.51 7.06
N LYS A 39 8.88 -14.66 6.53
CA LYS A 39 9.66 -15.67 7.27
C LYS A 39 11.02 -15.13 7.73
N GLN A 40 11.73 -14.39 6.87
CA GLN A 40 13.00 -13.77 7.22
C GLN A 40 12.81 -12.70 8.30
N MET A 41 11.84 -11.81 8.14
CA MET A 41 11.51 -10.78 9.12
C MET A 41 11.17 -11.38 10.49
N GLU A 42 10.32 -12.40 10.55
CA GLU A 42 9.94 -13.06 11.80
C GLU A 42 11.16 -13.71 12.47
N LYS A 43 12.04 -14.33 11.69
CA LYS A 43 13.27 -14.92 12.22
C LYS A 43 14.20 -13.85 12.81
N GLU A 44 14.47 -12.78 12.08
CA GLU A 44 15.31 -11.66 12.51
C GLU A 44 14.77 -11.02 13.79
N VAL A 45 13.46 -10.77 13.85
CA VAL A 45 12.80 -10.24 15.06
C VAL A 45 12.91 -11.19 16.25
N GLN A 46 12.77 -12.49 16.04
CA GLN A 46 12.95 -13.48 17.09
C GLN A 46 14.39 -13.54 17.61
N GLU A 47 15.38 -13.41 16.74
CA GLU A 47 16.80 -13.33 17.11
C GLU A 47 17.08 -12.08 17.96
N ILE A 48 16.51 -10.91 17.59
CA ILE A 48 16.62 -9.69 18.38
C ILE A 48 15.93 -9.86 19.75
N ALA A 49 14.68 -10.33 19.76
CA ALA A 49 13.88 -10.47 20.97
C ALA A 49 14.47 -11.46 21.98
N ASN A 50 15.12 -12.53 21.50
CA ASN A 50 15.73 -13.57 22.33
C ASN A 50 17.25 -13.39 22.50
N ASN A 51 17.84 -12.28 22.07
CA ASN A 51 19.26 -12.02 22.24
C ASN A 51 19.63 -12.04 23.75
N PRO A 52 20.54 -12.92 24.19
CA PRO A 52 20.92 -13.05 25.61
C PRO A 52 21.74 -11.87 26.13
N GLN A 53 22.32 -11.07 25.25
CA GLN A 53 23.08 -9.87 25.64
C GLN A 53 22.16 -8.77 26.14
N PRO A 54 22.61 -7.91 27.07
CA PRO A 54 21.86 -6.71 27.46
C PRO A 54 21.46 -5.89 26.24
N ALA A 55 20.25 -5.32 26.28
CA ALA A 55 19.74 -4.51 25.19
C ALA A 55 20.57 -3.22 25.05
N THR A 56 21.04 -2.95 23.84
CA THR A 56 21.73 -1.72 23.45
C THR A 56 21.01 -1.10 22.24
N PHE A 57 21.27 0.17 21.98
CA PHE A 57 20.71 0.86 20.80
C PHE A 57 21.05 0.06 19.52
N GLU A 58 22.30 -0.36 19.37
CA GLU A 58 22.77 -1.09 18.17
C GLU A 58 22.13 -2.50 18.05
N ASN A 59 22.15 -3.31 19.11
CA ASN A 59 21.68 -4.71 19.04
C ASN A 59 20.15 -4.88 19.14
N THR A 60 19.42 -3.78 19.24
CA THR A 60 17.96 -3.80 19.37
C THR A 60 17.30 -2.80 18.41
N VAL A 61 17.59 -1.51 18.52
CA VAL A 61 16.92 -0.47 17.71
C VAL A 61 17.44 -0.53 16.27
N VAL A 62 18.74 -0.42 16.08
CA VAL A 62 19.36 -0.47 14.74
C VAL A 62 19.17 -1.85 14.10
N ALA A 63 19.25 -2.92 14.89
CA ALA A 63 19.01 -4.27 14.40
C ALA A 63 17.58 -4.43 13.89
N LEU A 64 16.58 -3.89 14.60
CA LEU A 64 15.17 -3.92 14.18
C LEU A 64 14.93 -3.06 12.93
N GLU A 65 15.51 -1.86 12.88
CA GLU A 65 15.42 -0.96 11.72
C GLU A 65 15.98 -1.60 10.44
N ARG A 66 17.01 -2.41 10.56
CA ARG A 66 17.63 -3.13 9.44
C ARG A 66 16.95 -4.45 9.09
N SER A 67 16.01 -4.91 9.91
CA SER A 67 15.32 -6.18 9.68
C SER A 67 14.27 -6.08 8.58
N GLY A 68 13.90 -7.22 7.99
CA GLY A 68 12.81 -7.30 7.01
C GLY A 68 13.08 -6.69 5.64
N LYS A 69 14.33 -6.54 5.24
CA LYS A 69 14.72 -5.88 3.98
C LYS A 69 14.03 -6.48 2.74
N LEU A 70 13.90 -7.80 2.68
CA LEU A 70 13.20 -8.45 1.57
C LEU A 70 11.72 -8.11 1.59
N LEU A 71 11.07 -8.15 2.76
CA LEU A 71 9.66 -7.84 2.92
C LEU A 71 9.36 -6.38 2.54
N GLU A 72 10.19 -5.45 3.00
CA GLU A 72 10.12 -4.04 2.64
C GLU A 72 10.22 -3.85 1.12
N THR A 73 11.21 -4.51 0.49
CA THR A 73 11.45 -4.38 -0.95
C THR A 73 10.29 -4.90 -1.77
N VAL A 74 9.80 -6.12 -1.49
CA VAL A 74 8.69 -6.70 -2.24
C VAL A 74 7.38 -5.92 -2.00
N SER A 75 7.13 -5.46 -0.77
CA SER A 75 5.95 -4.65 -0.44
C SER A 75 5.97 -3.32 -1.19
N SER A 76 7.09 -2.60 -1.17
CA SER A 76 7.22 -1.33 -1.86
C SER A 76 7.00 -1.47 -3.37
N VAL A 77 7.57 -2.50 -4.00
CA VAL A 77 7.38 -2.73 -5.44
C VAL A 77 5.94 -3.14 -5.74
N PHE A 78 5.40 -4.11 -5.01
CA PHE A 78 4.08 -4.67 -5.27
C PHE A 78 2.97 -3.61 -5.11
N PHE A 79 2.93 -2.91 -3.98
CA PHE A 79 1.84 -1.96 -3.71
C PHE A 79 1.94 -0.69 -4.57
N ASN A 80 3.15 -0.29 -5.02
CA ASN A 80 3.28 0.77 -6.02
C ASN A 80 2.70 0.36 -7.38
N VAL A 81 3.04 -0.84 -7.86
CA VAL A 81 2.50 -1.34 -9.13
C VAL A 81 0.99 -1.58 -9.02
N LEU A 82 0.52 -2.15 -7.91
CA LEU A 82 -0.91 -2.34 -7.65
C LEU A 82 -1.68 -1.01 -7.70
N GLY A 83 -1.12 0.07 -7.13
CA GLY A 83 -1.75 1.39 -7.16
C GLY A 83 -1.78 2.07 -8.52
N ALA A 84 -0.87 1.69 -9.43
CA ALA A 84 -0.73 2.30 -10.75
C ALA A 84 -1.39 1.47 -11.87
N GLU A 85 -1.21 0.15 -11.86
CA GLU A 85 -1.57 -0.77 -12.95
C GLU A 85 -2.19 -2.07 -12.41
N ALA A 86 -3.11 -1.97 -11.45
CA ALA A 86 -3.77 -3.14 -10.89
C ALA A 86 -4.51 -3.95 -11.95
N ASN A 87 -4.37 -5.26 -11.87
CA ASN A 87 -5.22 -6.24 -12.56
C ASN A 87 -5.84 -7.20 -11.54
N ASP A 88 -6.77 -8.05 -11.97
CA ASP A 88 -7.50 -8.95 -11.09
C ASP A 88 -6.57 -9.90 -10.33
N GLU A 89 -5.54 -10.45 -10.97
CA GLU A 89 -4.57 -11.35 -10.34
C GLU A 89 -3.77 -10.65 -9.23
N MET A 90 -3.32 -9.41 -9.45
CA MET A 90 -2.65 -8.61 -8.41
C MET A 90 -3.61 -8.26 -7.26
N MET A 91 -4.87 -7.96 -7.56
CA MET A 91 -5.88 -7.73 -6.52
C MET A 91 -6.11 -8.98 -5.66
N GLU A 92 -6.16 -10.17 -6.27
CA GLU A 92 -6.25 -11.44 -5.53
C GLU A 92 -5.00 -11.69 -4.66
N ILE A 93 -3.79 -11.44 -5.16
CA ILE A 93 -2.56 -11.54 -4.35
C ILE A 93 -2.65 -10.57 -3.17
N SER A 94 -3.07 -9.33 -3.38
CA SER A 94 -3.20 -8.34 -2.29
C SER A 94 -4.15 -8.82 -1.18
N GLN A 95 -5.26 -9.47 -1.54
CA GLN A 95 -6.19 -10.06 -0.58
C GLN A 95 -5.56 -11.22 0.23
N ARG A 96 -4.67 -12.01 -0.38
CA ARG A 96 -3.99 -13.10 0.32
C ARG A 96 -2.82 -12.63 1.20
N VAL A 97 -2.09 -11.59 0.78
CA VAL A 97 -0.90 -11.13 1.51
C VAL A 97 -1.20 -10.12 2.61
N SER A 98 -2.23 -9.25 2.45
CA SER A 98 -2.54 -8.20 3.44
C SER A 98 -2.81 -8.75 4.85
N PRO A 99 -3.59 -9.83 5.04
CA PRO A 99 -3.75 -10.44 6.37
C PRO A 99 -2.44 -10.97 6.95
N LYS A 100 -1.56 -11.56 6.11
CA LYS A 100 -0.24 -12.06 6.55
C LYS A 100 0.65 -10.90 7.01
N LEU A 101 0.64 -9.78 6.30
CA LEU A 101 1.38 -8.57 6.68
C LEU A 101 0.87 -7.98 8.00
N SER A 102 -0.45 -7.88 8.16
CA SER A 102 -1.07 -7.42 9.41
C SER A 102 -0.72 -8.35 10.58
N GLN A 103 -0.75 -9.66 10.37
CA GLN A 103 -0.34 -10.63 11.39
C GLN A 103 1.13 -10.48 11.76
N THR A 104 2.03 -10.33 10.77
CA THR A 104 3.46 -10.12 11.01
C THR A 104 3.71 -8.84 11.80
N SER A 105 3.06 -7.73 11.43
CA SER A 105 3.10 -6.48 12.18
C SER A 105 2.65 -6.67 13.64
N ASN A 106 1.53 -7.35 13.86
CA ASN A 106 1.05 -7.69 15.20
C ASN A 106 2.05 -8.56 15.99
N ASN A 107 2.69 -9.54 15.33
CA ASN A 107 3.70 -10.39 15.97
C ASN A 107 4.93 -9.60 16.41
N ILE A 108 5.28 -8.53 15.73
CA ILE A 108 6.37 -7.63 16.08
C ILE A 108 5.96 -6.71 17.23
N PHE A 109 4.92 -5.90 17.03
CA PHE A 109 4.56 -4.85 17.98
C PHE A 109 3.95 -5.37 19.29
N LEU A 110 3.30 -6.51 19.28
CA LEU A 110 2.77 -7.13 20.50
C LEU A 110 3.76 -8.07 21.21
N ASN A 111 5.02 -8.15 20.71
CA ASN A 111 6.06 -8.98 21.31
C ASN A 111 6.59 -8.35 22.60
N GLU A 112 6.27 -8.97 23.74
CA GLU A 112 6.63 -8.45 25.07
C GLU A 112 8.14 -8.42 25.31
N LYS A 113 8.89 -9.40 24.79
CA LYS A 113 10.35 -9.44 24.95
C LYS A 113 11.00 -8.30 24.16
N LEU A 114 10.52 -8.06 22.94
CA LEU A 114 11.02 -6.97 22.11
C LEU A 114 10.69 -5.60 22.73
N LEU A 115 9.45 -5.41 23.19
CA LEU A 115 9.06 -4.21 23.93
C LEU A 115 9.95 -3.98 25.16
N ALA A 116 10.21 -5.01 25.95
CA ALA A 116 11.06 -4.90 27.13
C ALA A 116 12.48 -4.45 26.79
N ARG A 117 13.05 -4.93 25.69
CA ARG A 117 14.37 -4.50 25.19
C ARG A 117 14.35 -3.04 24.76
N VAL A 118 13.39 -2.63 23.91
CA VAL A 118 13.24 -1.24 23.45
C VAL A 118 13.01 -0.30 24.63
N LYS A 119 12.12 -0.65 25.54
CA LYS A 119 11.83 0.14 26.74
C LYS A 119 13.07 0.31 27.63
N SER A 120 13.87 -0.72 27.82
CA SER A 120 15.07 -0.65 28.67
C SER A 120 16.13 0.32 28.13
N ILE A 121 16.14 0.55 26.79
CA ILE A 121 16.99 1.53 26.13
C ILE A 121 16.36 2.93 26.26
N TYR A 122 15.05 3.02 25.99
CA TYR A 122 14.30 4.27 26.06
C TYR A 122 14.37 4.91 27.47
N ASP A 123 14.23 4.12 28.53
CA ASP A 123 14.29 4.60 29.91
C ASP A 123 15.67 5.19 30.29
N LYS A 124 16.71 4.91 29.48
CA LYS A 124 18.10 5.40 29.69
C LYS A 124 18.55 6.37 28.59
N LYS A 125 17.64 6.84 27.73
CA LYS A 125 17.98 7.60 26.53
C LYS A 125 18.88 8.81 26.79
N GLU A 126 18.64 9.53 27.89
CA GLU A 126 19.46 10.70 28.28
C GLU A 126 20.93 10.36 28.62
N GLN A 127 21.21 9.08 28.91
CA GLN A 127 22.57 8.60 29.28
C GLN A 127 23.34 8.04 28.09
N LEU A 128 22.70 7.87 26.94
CA LEU A 128 23.27 7.16 25.79
C LEU A 128 24.04 8.05 24.83
N ASN A 129 24.01 9.38 25.02
CA ASN A 129 24.65 10.36 24.12
C ASN A 129 24.34 10.09 22.63
N LEU A 130 23.07 9.76 22.32
CA LEU A 130 22.61 9.52 20.97
C LEU A 130 22.67 10.80 20.13
N SER A 131 22.89 10.64 18.82
CA SER A 131 22.66 11.74 17.87
C SER A 131 21.17 12.16 17.89
N THR A 132 20.86 13.34 17.36
CA THR A 132 19.45 13.80 17.26
C THR A 132 18.60 12.80 16.46
N GLU A 133 19.15 12.25 15.39
CA GLU A 133 18.49 11.25 14.53
C GLU A 133 18.28 9.93 15.28
N ASP A 134 19.29 9.41 15.95
CA ASP A 134 19.17 8.17 16.74
C ASP A 134 18.20 8.30 17.90
N ALA A 135 18.21 9.45 18.57
CA ALA A 135 17.26 9.73 19.65
C ALA A 135 15.81 9.76 19.12
N LYS A 136 15.60 10.36 17.95
CA LYS A 136 14.29 10.38 17.29
C LYS A 136 13.86 8.98 16.86
N LEU A 137 14.74 8.19 16.26
CA LEU A 137 14.46 6.80 15.88
C LEU A 137 14.01 5.96 17.10
N LEU A 138 14.72 6.08 18.22
CA LEU A 138 14.35 5.38 19.46
C LEU A 138 12.98 5.82 20.00
N GLU A 139 12.71 7.13 19.98
CA GLU A 139 11.44 7.68 20.42
C GLU A 139 10.28 7.20 19.55
N ASP A 140 10.41 7.31 18.23
CA ASP A 140 9.40 6.89 17.27
C ASP A 140 9.13 5.37 17.34
N LEU A 141 10.17 4.58 17.52
CA LEU A 141 10.03 3.14 17.70
C LEU A 141 9.26 2.82 18.99
N TYR A 142 9.60 3.46 20.13
CA TYR A 142 8.90 3.22 21.39
C TYR A 142 7.44 3.66 21.32
N GLU A 143 7.16 4.84 20.77
CA GLU A 143 5.78 5.32 20.58
C GLU A 143 5.01 4.43 19.59
N SER A 144 5.65 3.90 18.56
CA SER A 144 5.04 2.93 17.64
C SER A 144 4.62 1.65 18.36
N PHE A 145 5.43 1.12 19.28
CA PHE A 145 5.02 -0.01 20.11
C PHE A 145 3.77 0.30 20.93
N LYS A 146 3.72 1.48 21.57
CA LYS A 146 2.56 1.90 22.37
C LYS A 146 1.31 2.05 21.52
N ALA A 147 1.41 2.74 20.38
CA ALA A 147 0.31 2.99 19.47
C ALA A 147 -0.27 1.68 18.89
N ASN A 148 0.58 0.66 18.70
CA ASN A 148 0.18 -0.66 18.20
C ASN A 148 -0.16 -1.66 19.32
N GLY A 149 -0.54 -1.16 20.50
CA GLY A 149 -1.14 -1.97 21.54
C GLY A 149 -0.17 -2.80 22.40
N ALA A 150 1.15 -2.53 22.35
CA ALA A 150 2.15 -3.29 23.11
C ALA A 150 1.90 -3.29 24.62
N THR A 151 1.30 -2.23 25.14
CA THR A 151 1.01 -2.03 26.58
C THR A 151 -0.36 -2.57 27.01
N LEU A 152 -1.16 -3.08 26.11
CA LEU A 152 -2.46 -3.71 26.40
C LEU A 152 -2.27 -4.99 27.23
N ASN A 153 -3.27 -5.35 28.03
CA ASN A 153 -3.33 -6.66 28.67
C ASN A 153 -3.55 -7.76 27.62
N LYS A 154 -3.44 -9.01 28.04
CA LYS A 154 -3.49 -10.17 27.14
C LYS A 154 -4.80 -10.26 26.36
N ASP A 155 -5.94 -10.05 27.02
CA ASP A 155 -7.26 -10.17 26.40
C ASP A 155 -7.50 -9.05 25.38
N ASP A 156 -7.04 -7.84 25.68
CA ASP A 156 -7.16 -6.71 24.77
C ASP A 156 -6.16 -6.79 23.61
N LYS A 157 -4.98 -7.43 23.80
CA LYS A 157 -4.08 -7.74 22.68
C LYS A 157 -4.73 -8.69 21.67
N GLU A 158 -5.49 -9.70 22.12
CA GLU A 158 -6.20 -10.61 21.22
C GLU A 158 -7.34 -9.89 20.46
N LYS A 159 -8.06 -9.00 21.13
CA LYS A 159 -9.06 -8.13 20.44
C LYS A 159 -8.39 -7.21 19.42
N TYR A 160 -7.26 -6.61 19.79
CA TYR A 160 -6.50 -5.74 18.90
C TYR A 160 -6.03 -6.49 17.64
N ARG A 161 -5.49 -7.72 17.79
CA ARG A 161 -5.10 -8.56 16.65
C ARG A 161 -6.26 -8.76 15.68
N LYS A 162 -7.43 -9.11 16.21
CA LYS A 162 -8.62 -9.32 15.38
C LYS A 162 -9.02 -8.03 14.67
N LEU A 163 -9.16 -6.93 15.42
CA LEU A 163 -9.56 -5.63 14.86
C LEU A 163 -8.59 -5.11 13.80
N SER A 164 -7.28 -5.26 14.00
CA SER A 164 -6.29 -4.82 13.01
C SER A 164 -6.32 -5.66 11.73
N MET A 165 -6.60 -6.96 11.84
CA MET A 165 -6.79 -7.82 10.67
C MET A 165 -8.08 -7.45 9.92
N ASP A 166 -9.19 -7.27 10.63
CA ASP A 166 -10.47 -6.85 10.04
C ASP A 166 -10.31 -5.49 9.36
N LEU A 167 -9.64 -4.53 9.99
CA LEU A 167 -9.34 -3.21 9.43
C LEU A 167 -8.52 -3.31 8.14
N SER A 168 -7.48 -4.14 8.13
CA SER A 168 -6.63 -4.36 6.96
C SER A 168 -7.46 -4.84 5.75
N MET A 169 -8.39 -5.77 5.97
CA MET A 169 -9.25 -6.28 4.91
C MET A 169 -10.30 -5.25 4.44
N LEU A 170 -10.89 -4.50 5.37
CA LEU A 170 -11.87 -3.46 5.05
C LEU A 170 -11.23 -2.31 4.26
N THR A 171 -10.01 -1.90 4.64
CA THR A 171 -9.25 -0.87 3.90
C THR A 171 -8.96 -1.32 2.47
N LEU A 172 -8.49 -2.56 2.31
CA LEU A 172 -8.23 -3.12 0.98
C LEU A 172 -9.51 -3.17 0.12
N GLN A 173 -10.62 -3.61 0.70
CA GLN A 173 -11.91 -3.66 -0.01
C GLN A 173 -12.39 -2.26 -0.40
N PHE A 174 -12.22 -1.28 0.49
CA PHE A 174 -12.55 0.13 0.23
C PHE A 174 -11.81 0.66 -1.00
N ASP A 175 -10.49 0.44 -1.03
CA ASP A 175 -9.64 0.91 -2.13
C ASP A 175 -9.99 0.20 -3.44
N GLN A 176 -10.22 -1.11 -3.41
CA GLN A 176 -10.62 -1.89 -4.58
C GLN A 176 -11.99 -1.47 -5.14
N ASN A 177 -12.97 -1.24 -4.28
CA ASN A 177 -14.28 -0.76 -4.69
C ASN A 177 -14.16 0.63 -5.35
N ALA A 178 -13.44 1.56 -4.72
CA ALA A 178 -13.23 2.89 -5.26
C ALA A 178 -12.53 2.84 -6.63
N LEU A 179 -11.50 1.97 -6.78
CA LEU A 179 -10.79 1.80 -8.04
C LEU A 179 -11.70 1.23 -9.14
N LYS A 180 -12.45 0.16 -8.85
CA LYS A 180 -13.37 -0.49 -9.80
C LYS A 180 -14.48 0.48 -10.23
N ASP A 181 -15.09 1.18 -9.27
CA ASP A 181 -16.14 2.15 -9.57
C ASP A 181 -15.64 3.31 -10.44
N LYS A 182 -14.45 3.82 -10.14
CA LYS A 182 -13.80 4.85 -10.95
C LYS A 182 -13.47 4.38 -12.36
N ASN A 183 -13.01 3.13 -12.51
CA ASN A 183 -12.58 2.58 -13.81
C ASN A 183 -13.74 2.16 -14.71
N ARG A 184 -14.94 1.89 -14.17
CA ARG A 184 -16.11 1.53 -14.97
C ARG A 184 -16.75 2.72 -15.68
N PHE A 185 -16.48 3.95 -15.23
CA PHE A 185 -17.06 5.13 -15.87
C PHE A 185 -16.36 5.47 -17.17
N GLU A 186 -17.16 5.65 -18.21
CA GLU A 186 -16.71 6.02 -19.55
C GLU A 186 -17.65 7.07 -20.15
N LEU A 187 -17.08 8.18 -20.56
CA LEU A 187 -17.75 9.21 -21.36
C LEU A 187 -17.20 9.15 -22.78
N LEU A 188 -17.91 8.46 -23.68
CA LEU A 188 -17.57 8.43 -25.09
C LEU A 188 -18.26 9.60 -25.81
N ILE A 189 -17.46 10.42 -26.48
CA ILE A 189 -17.91 11.53 -27.34
C ILE A 189 -17.62 11.14 -28.78
N THR A 190 -18.62 11.27 -29.67
CA THR A 190 -18.52 10.96 -31.09
C THR A 190 -18.74 12.17 -31.99
N ASP A 191 -19.27 13.26 -31.47
CA ASP A 191 -19.42 14.54 -32.16
C ASP A 191 -18.27 15.49 -31.78
N GLU A 192 -17.46 15.89 -32.77
CA GLU A 192 -16.33 16.80 -32.55
C GLU A 192 -16.75 18.17 -31.99
N ASN A 193 -17.98 18.62 -32.24
CA ASN A 193 -18.51 19.86 -31.69
C ASN A 193 -18.66 19.80 -30.14
N GLU A 194 -18.74 18.63 -29.57
CA GLU A 194 -18.79 18.44 -28.11
C GLU A 194 -17.42 18.54 -27.43
N LEU A 195 -16.33 18.62 -28.21
CA LEU A 195 -14.96 18.80 -27.71
C LEU A 195 -14.57 20.28 -27.54
N SER A 196 -15.49 21.21 -27.80
CA SER A 196 -15.23 22.63 -27.70
C SER A 196 -14.58 23.03 -26.38
N GLY A 197 -13.52 23.84 -26.43
CA GLY A 197 -12.73 24.29 -25.28
C GLY A 197 -11.60 23.36 -24.87
N LEU A 198 -11.67 22.06 -25.22
CA LEU A 198 -10.65 21.09 -24.81
C LEU A 198 -9.33 21.31 -25.56
N PRO A 199 -8.17 21.31 -24.86
CA PRO A 199 -6.84 21.33 -25.47
C PRO A 199 -6.62 20.13 -26.40
N GLU A 200 -5.83 20.33 -27.45
CA GLU A 200 -5.47 19.27 -28.42
C GLU A 200 -4.89 18.04 -27.70
N SER A 201 -3.96 18.23 -26.75
CA SER A 201 -3.38 17.12 -25.99
C SER A 201 -4.40 16.28 -25.21
N ALA A 202 -5.47 16.90 -24.69
CA ALA A 202 -6.54 16.16 -24.01
C ALA A 202 -7.43 15.40 -24.99
N ARG A 203 -7.68 15.97 -26.19
CA ARG A 203 -8.41 15.30 -27.28
C ARG A 203 -7.64 14.12 -27.82
N ASP A 204 -6.33 14.28 -28.06
CA ASP A 204 -5.46 13.21 -28.53
C ASP A 204 -5.39 12.03 -27.54
N ALA A 205 -5.21 12.34 -26.26
CA ALA A 205 -5.23 11.32 -25.20
C ALA A 205 -6.57 10.57 -25.13
N ALA A 206 -7.68 11.28 -25.28
CA ALA A 206 -9.02 10.67 -25.29
C ALA A 206 -9.26 9.81 -26.55
N ALA A 207 -8.75 10.24 -27.72
CA ALA A 207 -8.81 9.46 -28.95
C ALA A 207 -7.97 8.17 -28.84
N MET A 208 -6.75 8.26 -28.27
CA MET A 208 -5.91 7.10 -28.03
C MET A 208 -6.57 6.12 -27.04
N LEU A 209 -7.20 6.62 -25.99
CA LEU A 209 -7.92 5.77 -25.03
C LEU A 209 -9.13 5.09 -25.69
N ALA A 210 -9.91 5.80 -26.51
CA ALA A 210 -11.01 5.21 -27.26
C ALA A 210 -10.51 4.08 -28.18
N LYS A 211 -9.42 4.34 -28.92
CA LYS A 211 -8.81 3.34 -29.82
C LYS A 211 -8.31 2.11 -29.07
N SER A 212 -7.70 2.28 -27.88
CA SER A 212 -7.23 1.14 -27.07
C SER A 212 -8.35 0.23 -26.57
N LYS A 213 -9.60 0.72 -26.62
CA LYS A 213 -10.83 -0.03 -26.27
C LYS A 213 -11.73 -0.32 -27.46
N ASP A 214 -11.17 -0.30 -28.66
CA ASP A 214 -11.88 -0.55 -29.93
C ASP A 214 -13.14 0.32 -30.12
N LYS A 215 -13.10 1.59 -29.62
CA LYS A 215 -14.17 2.58 -29.74
C LYS A 215 -13.79 3.67 -30.74
N ASN A 216 -14.77 4.18 -31.48
CA ASN A 216 -14.60 5.34 -32.36
C ASN A 216 -15.00 6.62 -31.63
N GLY A 217 -14.15 7.65 -31.67
CA GLY A 217 -14.39 8.93 -31.03
C GLY A 217 -13.36 9.24 -29.92
N TRP A 218 -13.79 9.92 -28.90
CA TRP A 218 -12.97 10.38 -27.78
C TRP A 218 -13.53 9.87 -26.46
N LEU A 219 -12.74 9.08 -25.76
CA LEU A 219 -13.14 8.45 -24.50
C LEU A 219 -12.49 9.17 -23.33
N PHE A 220 -13.33 9.72 -22.46
CA PHE A 220 -12.91 10.34 -21.20
C PHE A 220 -13.29 9.44 -20.03
N ASN A 221 -12.49 9.46 -18.99
CA ASN A 221 -12.70 8.71 -17.76
C ASN A 221 -12.42 9.58 -16.52
N LEU A 222 -12.51 8.99 -15.32
CA LEU A 222 -12.30 9.71 -14.05
C LEU A 222 -10.83 9.74 -13.60
N SER A 223 -9.87 9.31 -14.42
CA SER A 223 -8.45 9.49 -14.10
C SER A 223 -8.06 10.97 -14.11
N ALA A 224 -7.13 11.37 -13.25
CA ALA A 224 -6.74 12.77 -13.14
C ALA A 224 -6.31 13.41 -14.47
N PRO A 225 -5.51 12.74 -15.34
CA PRO A 225 -5.14 13.28 -16.64
C PRO A 225 -6.33 13.51 -17.61
N SER A 226 -7.43 12.77 -17.45
CA SER A 226 -8.65 12.91 -18.25
C SER A 226 -9.62 13.88 -17.62
N TYR A 227 -9.91 13.73 -16.32
CA TYR A 227 -10.90 14.49 -15.58
C TYR A 227 -10.53 15.97 -15.43
N ILE A 228 -9.29 16.27 -15.03
CA ILE A 228 -8.88 17.65 -14.71
C ILE A 228 -8.93 18.56 -15.96
N PRO A 229 -8.33 18.19 -17.11
CA PRO A 229 -8.45 19.02 -18.30
C PRO A 229 -9.89 19.16 -18.79
N PHE A 230 -10.69 18.09 -18.70
CA PHE A 230 -12.10 18.13 -19.10
C PHE A 230 -12.89 19.15 -18.27
N MET A 231 -12.77 19.07 -16.95
CA MET A 231 -13.43 20.01 -16.03
C MET A 231 -12.98 21.45 -16.20
N ARG A 232 -11.70 21.65 -16.53
CA ARG A 232 -11.10 22.98 -16.62
C ARG A 232 -11.40 23.70 -17.92
N TYR A 233 -11.45 22.96 -19.03
CA TYR A 233 -11.41 23.56 -20.36
C TYR A 233 -12.64 23.27 -21.22
N SER A 234 -13.40 22.20 -21.02
CA SER A 234 -14.58 21.92 -21.84
C SER A 234 -15.61 23.03 -21.72
N ASP A 235 -16.14 23.52 -22.85
CA ASP A 235 -17.24 24.48 -22.88
C ASP A 235 -18.59 23.81 -22.56
N LYS A 236 -18.70 22.49 -22.66
CA LYS A 236 -19.96 21.74 -22.48
C LYS A 236 -20.26 21.53 -21.01
N ARG A 237 -21.10 22.39 -20.45
CA ARG A 237 -21.47 22.37 -19.02
C ARG A 237 -22.14 21.08 -18.59
N ASP A 238 -23.04 20.54 -19.40
CA ASP A 238 -23.76 19.30 -19.15
C ASP A 238 -22.84 18.09 -19.06
N LEU A 239 -21.84 18.01 -19.94
CA LEU A 239 -20.82 16.96 -19.90
C LEU A 239 -19.89 17.11 -18.68
N ARG A 240 -19.52 18.36 -18.32
CA ARG A 240 -18.79 18.61 -17.07
C ARG A 240 -19.61 18.21 -15.84
N GLU A 241 -20.92 18.53 -15.82
CA GLU A 241 -21.80 18.13 -14.73
C GLU A 241 -21.85 16.60 -14.61
N LYS A 242 -21.98 15.89 -15.72
CA LYS A 242 -21.97 14.42 -15.75
C LYS A 242 -20.67 13.86 -15.17
N MET A 243 -19.50 14.36 -15.64
CA MET A 243 -18.18 13.96 -15.12
C MET A 243 -18.04 14.27 -13.62
N TYR A 244 -18.51 15.45 -13.19
CA TYR A 244 -18.43 15.87 -11.79
C TYR A 244 -19.28 14.95 -10.89
N ARG A 245 -20.53 14.67 -11.26
CA ARG A 245 -21.42 13.81 -10.47
C ARG A 245 -20.83 12.41 -10.32
N GLU A 246 -20.33 11.84 -11.40
CA GLU A 246 -19.71 10.52 -11.37
C GLU A 246 -18.43 10.50 -10.51
N TYR A 247 -17.58 11.52 -10.63
CA TYR A 247 -16.37 11.63 -9.82
C TYR A 247 -16.69 11.75 -8.32
N MET A 248 -17.67 12.59 -7.96
CA MET A 248 -18.03 12.85 -6.57
C MET A 248 -18.86 11.72 -5.94
N SER A 249 -19.35 10.78 -6.71
CA SER A 249 -20.10 9.62 -6.22
C SER A 249 -19.29 8.31 -6.24
N VAL A 250 -18.00 8.36 -6.54
CA VAL A 250 -17.15 7.17 -6.51
C VAL A 250 -17.23 6.50 -5.14
N GLY A 251 -17.56 5.19 -5.14
CA GLY A 251 -17.74 4.40 -3.92
C GLY A 251 -18.98 4.77 -3.10
N ASN A 252 -19.95 5.50 -3.68
CA ASN A 252 -21.13 5.96 -2.97
C ASN A 252 -22.35 6.01 -3.91
N LYS A 253 -22.68 4.89 -4.55
CA LYS A 253 -23.79 4.79 -5.52
C LYS A 253 -24.88 3.81 -5.09
N GLY A 254 -24.75 3.16 -3.93
CA GLY A 254 -25.71 2.16 -3.44
C GLY A 254 -25.69 0.86 -4.24
N ASP A 255 -24.55 0.51 -4.84
CA ASP A 255 -24.34 -0.69 -5.64
C ASP A 255 -23.21 -1.56 -5.07
N GLU A 256 -22.72 -2.54 -5.84
CA GLU A 256 -21.71 -3.50 -5.45
C GLU A 256 -20.33 -2.88 -5.09
N PHE A 257 -20.09 -1.62 -5.47
CA PHE A 257 -18.87 -0.87 -5.15
C PHE A 257 -19.10 0.23 -4.11
N ASP A 258 -20.26 0.23 -3.45
CA ASP A 258 -20.56 1.20 -2.40
C ASP A 258 -19.71 0.93 -1.15
N ASN A 259 -19.06 1.99 -0.65
CA ASN A 259 -18.16 1.92 0.50
C ASN A 259 -18.78 2.44 1.81
N LYS A 260 -20.07 2.78 1.83
CA LYS A 260 -20.71 3.34 3.03
C LYS A 260 -20.59 2.44 4.24
N ASP A 261 -20.82 1.13 4.04
CA ASP A 261 -20.77 0.14 5.11
C ASP A 261 -19.32 -0.22 5.52
N LEU A 262 -18.32 0.20 4.72
CA LEU A 262 -16.89 0.02 5.00
C LEU A 262 -16.27 1.25 5.66
N SER A 263 -17.01 2.37 5.74
CA SER A 263 -16.51 3.62 6.30
C SER A 263 -16.34 3.51 7.81
N LEU A 264 -15.12 3.68 8.29
CA LEU A 264 -14.79 3.74 9.71
C LEU A 264 -14.82 5.16 10.29
N ILE A 265 -15.18 6.17 9.47
CA ILE A 265 -15.19 7.59 9.88
C ILE A 265 -16.26 7.89 10.93
N HIS A 266 -17.24 7.02 11.07
CA HIS A 266 -18.38 7.21 11.95
C HIS A 266 -18.34 6.34 13.22
N ILE A 267 -17.17 5.80 13.57
CA ILE A 267 -16.97 5.08 14.83
C ILE A 267 -16.44 6.04 15.90
#